data_3ed8f70939b1dabe5bcc2c6ccc80eb40
#
_entry.id   3ed8f70939b1dabe5bcc2c6ccc80eb40
#
_cell.length_a   1.000
_cell.length_b   1.000
_cell.length_c   1.000
_cell.angle_alpha   90.00
_cell.angle_beta   90.00
_cell.angle_gamma   90.00
#
_symmetry.space_group_name_H-M   'P 1'
#
loop_
_entity.id
_entity.type
_entity.pdbx_description
1 polymer ?
#
loop_
_entity_poly.entity_id
_entity_poly.type
_entity_poly.pdbx_seq_one_letter_code
_entity_poly.pdbx_strand_id
1 'polypeptide(L)'
;MVLWTIMLGVFLFIPQLSIAKEAPQEWELVNPSGVIEVKYFKPAPRLTSLDGKTIVLRWNEKHNGDSFLNRVAELLKEKAPTAKVIKLYDIDKSTVKISGSAGESVRIAKVIKELKADIVIASQAD
;
A
#
# COMPACT_ATOMS: atom_id res chain seq x y z
N MET A 1 69.46 -7.45 -49.36
CA MET A 1 69.40 -7.60 -47.87
C MET A 1 68.35 -6.71 -47.20
N VAL A 2 67.87 -5.63 -47.76
CA VAL A 2 66.93 -4.68 -47.17
C VAL A 2 65.49 -5.19 -47.18
N LEU A 3 65.04 -5.97 -48.19
CA LEU A 3 63.68 -6.48 -48.30
C LEU A 3 63.31 -7.57 -47.24
N TRP A 4 64.29 -8.31 -46.80
CA TRP A 4 64.04 -9.36 -45.79
C TRP A 4 63.85 -8.82 -44.36
N THR A 5 64.44 -7.69 -44.05
CA THR A 5 64.26 -7.04 -42.75
C THR A 5 62.88 -6.38 -42.60
N ILE A 6 62.28 -5.93 -43.71
CA ILE A 6 60.92 -5.35 -43.70
C ILE A 6 59.86 -6.44 -43.50
N MET A 7 60.11 -7.65 -44.02
CA MET A 7 59.15 -8.75 -43.89
C MET A 7 59.14 -9.37 -42.48
N LEU A 8 60.24 -9.28 -41.79
CA LEU A 8 60.33 -9.77 -40.38
C LEU A 8 59.67 -8.80 -39.40
N GLY A 9 59.66 -7.50 -39.73
CA GLY A 9 59.03 -6.47 -38.89
C GLY A 9 57.49 -6.46 -38.94
N VAL A 10 56.89 -6.91 -40.04
CA VAL A 10 55.42 -6.95 -40.20
C VAL A 10 54.80 -8.12 -39.43
N PHE A 11 55.56 -9.18 -39.19
CA PHE A 11 55.05 -10.37 -38.47
C PHE A 11 54.95 -10.19 -36.94
N LEU A 12 55.58 -9.17 -36.35
CA LEU A 12 55.55 -8.88 -34.92
C LEU A 12 54.40 -7.96 -34.48
N PHE A 13 53.57 -7.46 -35.40
CA PHE A 13 52.44 -6.58 -35.15
C PHE A 13 51.10 -7.25 -35.43
N ILE A 14 50.96 -8.55 -35.17
CA ILE A 14 49.63 -9.15 -35.14
C ILE A 14 49.04 -8.77 -33.77
N PRO A 15 48.02 -7.90 -33.75
CA PRO A 15 47.31 -7.65 -32.49
C PRO A 15 46.74 -8.99 -32.00
N GLN A 16 47.20 -9.45 -30.87
CA GLN A 16 46.59 -10.57 -30.20
C GLN A 16 45.15 -10.12 -29.84
N LEU A 17 44.17 -10.49 -30.68
CA LEU A 17 42.78 -10.41 -30.30
C LEU A 17 42.61 -11.33 -29.09
N SER A 18 42.79 -10.77 -27.90
CA SER A 18 42.36 -11.41 -26.66
C SER A 18 40.82 -11.45 -26.71
N ILE A 19 40.27 -12.58 -27.10
CA ILE A 19 38.85 -12.85 -26.89
C ILE A 19 38.73 -12.98 -25.35
N ALA A 20 38.36 -11.87 -24.72
CA ALA A 20 37.98 -11.89 -23.33
C ALA A 20 36.77 -12.82 -23.19
N LYS A 21 37.01 -14.03 -22.70
CA LYS A 21 35.95 -14.95 -22.37
C LYS A 21 35.32 -14.36 -21.11
N GLU A 22 34.16 -13.73 -21.27
CA GLU A 22 33.38 -13.27 -20.13
C GLU A 22 33.15 -14.44 -19.18
N ALA A 23 33.44 -14.24 -17.90
CA ALA A 23 33.11 -15.22 -16.88
C ALA A 23 31.59 -15.43 -16.86
N PRO A 24 31.11 -16.66 -16.65
CA PRO A 24 29.69 -16.90 -16.52
C PRO A 24 29.12 -15.95 -15.47
N GLN A 25 28.10 -15.19 -15.84
CA GLN A 25 27.44 -14.30 -14.92
C GLN A 25 26.59 -15.12 -13.95
N GLU A 26 26.99 -15.17 -12.69
CA GLU A 26 26.19 -15.81 -11.65
C GLU A 26 25.08 -14.85 -11.20
N TRP A 27 23.84 -15.30 -11.33
CA TRP A 27 22.68 -14.58 -10.87
C TRP A 27 22.18 -15.21 -9.57
N GLU A 28 22.14 -14.44 -8.50
CA GLU A 28 21.48 -14.85 -7.28
C GLU A 28 19.97 -14.58 -7.43
N LEU A 29 19.17 -15.64 -7.44
CA LEU A 29 17.72 -15.54 -7.44
C LEU A 29 17.25 -15.13 -6.04
N VAL A 30 16.93 -13.85 -5.89
CA VAL A 30 16.35 -13.35 -4.64
C VAL A 30 14.86 -13.68 -4.65
N ASN A 31 14.37 -14.33 -3.59
CA ASN A 31 12.95 -14.55 -3.43
C ASN A 31 12.24 -13.20 -3.18
N PRO A 32 11.44 -12.69 -4.12
CA PRO A 32 10.80 -11.37 -3.97
C PRO A 32 9.71 -11.36 -2.89
N SER A 33 9.25 -12.53 -2.45
CA SER A 33 8.22 -12.63 -1.41
C SER A 33 8.71 -12.19 -0.03
N GLY A 34 10.05 -12.13 0.18
CA GLY A 34 10.63 -11.79 1.48
C GLY A 34 10.23 -12.77 2.59
N VAL A 35 10.59 -12.44 3.80
CA VAL A 35 10.11 -13.14 5.00
C VAL A 35 8.95 -12.33 5.56
N ILE A 36 7.73 -12.88 5.44
CA ILE A 36 6.56 -12.25 6.04
C ILE A 36 6.58 -12.53 7.54
N GLU A 37 6.95 -11.55 8.32
CA GLU A 37 6.81 -11.60 9.77
C GLU A 37 5.34 -11.41 10.13
N VAL A 38 4.61 -12.51 10.31
CA VAL A 38 3.19 -12.47 10.70
C VAL A 38 3.10 -12.11 12.18
N LYS A 39 2.82 -10.84 12.46
CA LYS A 39 2.44 -10.43 13.81
C LYS A 39 1.00 -10.82 14.06
N TYR A 40 0.80 -11.89 14.81
CA TYR A 40 -0.55 -12.29 15.24
C TYR A 40 -1.10 -11.25 16.21
N PHE A 41 -2.23 -10.63 15.85
CA PHE A 41 -3.00 -9.81 16.77
C PHE A 41 -4.40 -10.41 16.92
N LYS A 42 -4.92 -10.33 18.13
CA LYS A 42 -6.26 -10.80 18.42
C LYS A 42 -7.27 -9.81 17.85
N PRO A 43 -8.16 -10.23 16.92
CA PRO A 43 -9.19 -9.34 16.41
C PRO A 43 -10.15 -8.92 17.53
N ALA A 44 -10.76 -7.74 17.36
CA ALA A 44 -11.79 -7.29 18.29
C ALA A 44 -12.98 -8.27 18.34
N PRO A 45 -13.62 -8.44 19.50
CA PRO A 45 -14.83 -9.25 19.61
C PRO A 45 -15.90 -8.75 18.64
N ARG A 46 -16.62 -9.67 18.01
CA ARG A 46 -17.75 -9.31 17.15
C ARG A 46 -18.90 -8.78 18.01
N LEU A 47 -19.55 -7.73 17.53
CA LEU A 47 -20.78 -7.24 18.13
C LEU A 47 -21.93 -8.20 17.81
N THR A 48 -22.79 -8.42 18.79
CA THR A 48 -23.98 -9.28 18.67
C THR A 48 -25.20 -8.51 18.15
N SER A 49 -25.23 -7.18 18.35
CA SER A 49 -26.28 -6.27 17.85
C SER A 49 -25.67 -4.92 17.48
N LEU A 50 -26.37 -4.19 16.62
CA LEU A 50 -26.08 -2.80 16.28
C LEU A 50 -26.91 -1.81 17.13
N ASP A 51 -27.83 -2.30 17.98
CA ASP A 51 -28.71 -1.46 18.78
C ASP A 51 -27.92 -0.58 19.76
N GLY A 52 -28.21 0.72 19.69
CA GLY A 52 -27.55 1.71 20.54
C GLY A 52 -26.06 1.93 20.23
N LYS A 53 -25.53 1.30 19.19
CA LYS A 53 -24.10 1.39 18.83
C LYS A 53 -23.79 2.66 18.04
N THR A 54 -22.58 3.17 18.25
CA THR A 54 -22.03 4.29 17.46
C THR A 54 -21.25 3.73 16.26
N ILE A 55 -21.73 4.02 15.09
CA ILE A 55 -21.16 3.58 13.80
C ILE A 55 -20.58 4.79 13.09
N VAL A 56 -19.27 4.80 12.86
CA VAL A 56 -18.57 5.87 12.14
C VAL A 56 -18.32 5.44 10.71
N LEU A 57 -18.73 6.25 9.76
CA LEU A 57 -18.48 6.06 8.34
C LEU A 57 -17.31 6.95 7.91
N ARG A 58 -16.26 6.35 7.37
CA ARG A 58 -15.06 7.05 6.90
C ARG A 58 -14.89 6.91 5.39
N TRP A 59 -14.74 8.03 4.71
CA TRP A 59 -14.41 8.13 3.29
C TRP A 59 -12.97 8.62 3.11
N ASN A 60 -12.29 8.17 2.05
CA ASN A 60 -10.91 8.55 1.71
C ASN A 60 -10.83 9.47 0.48
N GLU A 61 -11.91 10.19 0.15
CA GLU A 61 -12.03 11.11 -0.99
C GLU A 61 -11.96 10.46 -2.38
N LYS A 62 -11.88 9.14 -2.44
CA LYS A 62 -11.89 8.43 -3.73
C LYS A 62 -13.29 8.32 -4.32
N HIS A 63 -13.34 8.22 -5.64
CA HIS A 63 -14.57 8.29 -6.43
C HIS A 63 -15.65 7.33 -5.95
N ASN A 64 -16.89 7.80 -5.87
CA ASN A 64 -18.10 7.06 -5.45
C ASN A 64 -18.07 6.48 -4.02
N GLY A 65 -17.01 6.67 -3.23
CA GLY A 65 -16.97 6.17 -1.87
C GLY A 65 -17.97 6.85 -0.95
N ASP A 66 -18.23 8.14 -1.14
CA ASP A 66 -19.25 8.91 -0.46
C ASP A 66 -20.65 8.42 -0.78
N SER A 67 -20.96 8.19 -2.06
CA SER A 67 -22.25 7.65 -2.51
C SER A 67 -22.54 6.28 -1.92
N PHE A 68 -21.55 5.40 -1.89
CA PHE A 68 -21.62 4.09 -1.23
C PHE A 68 -21.91 4.25 0.27
N LEU A 69 -21.13 5.06 0.98
CA LEU A 69 -21.31 5.25 2.42
C LEU A 69 -22.62 5.96 2.76
N ASN A 70 -23.11 6.86 1.90
CA ASN A 70 -24.42 7.46 2.06
C ASN A 70 -25.53 6.41 1.99
N ARG A 71 -25.44 5.48 1.03
CA ARG A 71 -26.40 4.38 0.94
C ARG A 71 -26.30 3.44 2.15
N VAL A 72 -25.11 3.17 2.64
CA VAL A 72 -24.90 2.40 3.89
C VAL A 72 -25.57 3.10 5.06
N ALA A 73 -25.43 4.43 5.19
CA ALA A 73 -26.05 5.21 6.26
C ALA A 73 -27.59 5.12 6.21
N GLU A 74 -28.19 5.18 5.03
CA GLU A 74 -29.65 5.02 4.85
C GLU A 74 -30.11 3.63 5.30
N LEU A 75 -29.42 2.58 4.85
CA LEU A 75 -29.76 1.20 5.23
C LEU A 75 -29.57 0.95 6.74
N LEU A 76 -28.57 1.56 7.35
CA LEU A 76 -28.38 1.47 8.81
C LEU A 76 -29.51 2.14 9.56
N LYS A 77 -29.98 3.30 9.11
CA LYS A 77 -31.15 3.97 9.72
C LYS A 77 -32.41 3.14 9.61
N GLU A 78 -32.59 2.42 8.50
CA GLU A 78 -33.76 1.54 8.29
C GLU A 78 -33.70 0.29 9.16
N LYS A 79 -32.52 -0.40 9.18
CA LYS A 79 -32.39 -1.72 9.79
C LYS A 79 -31.92 -1.72 11.23
N ALA A 80 -31.31 -0.65 11.69
CA ALA A 80 -30.84 -0.44 13.07
C ALA A 80 -31.17 1.00 13.52
N PRO A 81 -32.47 1.34 13.69
CA PRO A 81 -32.90 2.73 13.94
C PRO A 81 -32.39 3.31 15.25
N THR A 82 -31.96 2.48 16.18
CA THR A 82 -31.36 2.90 17.46
C THR A 82 -29.87 3.16 17.38
N ALA A 83 -29.22 2.76 16.29
CA ALA A 83 -27.78 3.01 16.08
C ALA A 83 -27.52 4.49 15.75
N LYS A 84 -26.46 5.03 16.32
CA LYS A 84 -25.97 6.37 16.01
C LYS A 84 -25.00 6.29 14.86
N VAL A 85 -25.43 6.72 13.67
CA VAL A 85 -24.57 6.76 12.46
C VAL A 85 -23.93 8.14 12.32
N ILE A 86 -22.60 8.18 12.26
CA ILE A 86 -21.80 9.40 12.14
C ILE A 86 -21.02 9.32 10.83
N LYS A 87 -21.28 10.24 9.92
CA LYS A 87 -20.49 10.42 8.71
C LYS A 87 -19.29 11.32 9.06
N LEU A 88 -18.12 10.73 9.21
CA LEU A 88 -16.91 11.46 9.64
C LEU A 88 -16.55 12.56 8.65
N TYR A 89 -16.74 12.32 7.35
CA TYR A 89 -16.47 13.25 6.27
C TYR A 89 -17.40 14.48 6.24
N ASP A 90 -18.55 14.43 6.90
CA ASP A 90 -19.45 15.57 7.02
C ASP A 90 -19.07 16.46 8.21
N ILE A 91 -18.59 15.86 9.32
CA ILE A 91 -18.28 16.59 10.56
C ILE A 91 -16.83 17.07 10.61
N ASP A 92 -15.90 16.37 9.98
CA ASP A 92 -14.48 16.74 9.88
C ASP A 92 -13.92 16.41 8.50
N LYS A 93 -13.98 17.40 7.61
CA LYS A 93 -13.46 17.28 6.24
C LYS A 93 -11.96 17.00 6.16
N SER A 94 -11.20 17.29 7.22
CA SER A 94 -9.77 16.98 7.23
C SER A 94 -9.49 15.48 7.28
N THR A 95 -10.47 14.67 7.68
CA THR A 95 -10.36 13.20 7.77
C THR A 95 -10.55 12.48 6.45
N VAL A 96 -11.03 13.17 5.39
CA VAL A 96 -11.22 12.54 4.06
C VAL A 96 -9.92 12.31 3.32
N LYS A 97 -8.83 12.99 3.70
CA LYS A 97 -7.54 12.82 3.06
C LYS A 97 -7.06 11.37 3.14
N ILE A 98 -6.42 10.94 2.04
CA ILE A 98 -5.73 9.65 2.04
C ILE A 98 -4.64 9.72 3.10
N SER A 99 -4.65 8.76 4.04
CA SER A 99 -3.60 8.67 5.03
C SER A 99 -2.32 8.15 4.38
N GLY A 100 -1.57 9.04 3.72
CA GLY A 100 -0.28 8.76 3.11
C GLY A 100 0.87 8.62 4.10
N SER A 101 0.62 8.84 5.39
CA SER A 101 1.63 8.77 6.44
C SER A 101 1.08 8.11 7.71
N ALA A 102 1.99 7.48 8.48
CA ALA A 102 1.63 6.89 9.77
C ALA A 102 1.05 7.94 10.75
N GLY A 103 1.58 9.18 10.73
CA GLY A 103 1.09 10.26 11.58
C GLY A 103 -0.36 10.64 11.29
N GLU A 104 -0.74 10.73 10.01
CA GLU A 104 -2.11 11.03 9.60
C GLU A 104 -3.07 9.89 9.98
N SER A 105 -2.65 8.64 9.81
CA SER A 105 -3.44 7.49 10.25
C SER A 105 -3.71 7.51 11.76
N VAL A 106 -2.70 7.84 12.57
CA VAL A 106 -2.82 7.98 14.02
C VAL A 106 -3.78 9.12 14.39
N ARG A 107 -3.67 10.27 13.70
CA ARG A 107 -4.56 11.41 13.91
C ARG A 107 -6.03 11.05 13.65
N ILE A 108 -6.33 10.43 12.50
CA ILE A 108 -7.69 10.01 12.15
C ILE A 108 -8.21 8.98 13.16
N ALA A 109 -7.40 8.01 13.55
CA ALA A 109 -7.77 7.02 14.55
C ALA A 109 -8.09 7.66 15.90
N LYS A 110 -7.37 8.71 16.30
CA LYS A 110 -7.65 9.47 17.52
C LYS A 110 -9.01 10.16 17.46
N VAL A 111 -9.32 10.84 16.35
CA VAL A 111 -10.63 11.48 16.14
C VAL A 111 -11.77 10.45 16.26
N ILE A 112 -11.63 9.29 15.59
CA ILE A 112 -12.62 8.21 15.64
C ILE A 112 -12.79 7.69 17.07
N LYS A 113 -11.70 7.55 17.82
CA LYS A 113 -11.73 7.10 19.23
C LYS A 113 -12.44 8.11 20.13
N GLU A 114 -12.24 9.40 19.91
CA GLU A 114 -12.93 10.48 20.66
C GLU A 114 -14.45 10.45 20.44
N LEU A 115 -14.91 9.99 19.26
CA LEU A 115 -16.32 9.77 18.95
C LEU A 115 -16.91 8.53 19.65
N LYS A 116 -16.09 7.76 20.38
CA LYS A 116 -16.47 6.50 21.03
C LYS A 116 -17.13 5.51 20.07
N ALA A 117 -16.56 5.37 18.87
CA ALA A 117 -17.09 4.46 17.86
C ALA A 117 -17.00 3.00 18.33
N ASP A 118 -18.10 2.28 18.24
CA ASP A 118 -18.16 0.81 18.40
C ASP A 118 -17.74 0.11 17.11
N ILE A 119 -18.07 0.72 15.95
CA ILE A 119 -17.77 0.20 14.61
C ILE A 119 -17.29 1.35 13.73
N VAL A 120 -16.33 1.05 12.85
CA VAL A 120 -15.93 1.92 11.77
C VAL A 120 -16.14 1.19 10.45
N ILE A 121 -16.89 1.79 9.54
CA ILE A 121 -17.06 1.33 8.15
C ILE A 121 -16.32 2.32 7.26
N ALA A 122 -15.31 1.83 6.56
CA ALA A 122 -14.53 2.66 5.68
C ALA A 122 -14.72 2.23 4.23
N SER A 123 -14.89 3.19 3.33
CA SER A 123 -14.77 3.00 1.89
C SER A 123 -13.38 3.46 1.48
N GLN A 124 -12.62 2.52 0.93
CA GLN A 124 -11.31 2.77 0.35
C GLN A 124 -11.32 2.25 -1.07
N ALA A 125 -11.22 3.16 -2.01
CA ALA A 125 -11.03 2.86 -3.43
C ALA A 125 -9.64 3.37 -3.86
N ASP A 126 -9.08 2.80 -4.90
CA ASP A 126 -7.82 3.23 -5.53
C ASP A 126 -8.07 4.32 -6.58
#